data_05b91b49cfccf11ccd889cfed043e0d4
#
_entry.id   05b91b49cfccf11ccd889cfed043e0d4
#
_cell.length_a   1.000
_cell.length_b   1.000
_cell.length_c   1.000
_cell.angle_alpha   90.00
_cell.angle_beta   90.00
_cell.angle_gamma   90.00
#
_symmetry.space_group_name_H-M   'P 1'
#
loop_
_entity.id
_entity.type
_entity.pdbx_description
1 polymer ?
#
loop_
_entity_poly.entity_id
_entity_poly.type
_entity_poly.pdbx_seq_one_letter_code
_entity_poly.pdbx_strand_id
1 'polypeptide(L)'
;MKIHDFRLNYYIKHCAVILLTAWCFICLMEMPFNISCGINPVSDISSVSNISIAGHCAMVLSLFLILSVLMIVLGKRAKNIQNVLLFISAFLYAVISSGIYNNVYYGLFAASVTSVILMYCFNNMVKEQDVAGGLKDLKNWQYVALLSVLMIFTAGFIGTYTVIRYLTYSSPNFDFGIFSQMFYYMKHTFTMKTTCERDMLMSHMKVHISPAWFLILPFYAIFESPVTIQVMQAVILAIPVILLAKICSNHNFSKKVTILICAAYLFFPVVSSGCGYDAHENMFLPLALFMLILAFETDKTWLLVLSVIFTLGIKEDAAVYVIFISLYMILADKKYKKGIVTFIAAALYFILAVTWLNQYGDGTLTFRYNNVIPAGDGNVFGMIRTFITNPAYMITQIMSKDNIEFIISVTGALAFVPFAVKKWQTLILFGPFILFNLLPDYAYAHNIGFQYVFGSGCTLIYAAICNMNECEDAVKIKKASVMAIFSVIFFASLSWSKINVADKIDSSEKRETYNIINEALDMIPDDASVAASTFLVPHLSERKYLYEVYYTDKETGYVAIDLRGIGSSTIYADGIDVSQLDSKSRKYIMSDEYETLYYKESCIIILKHK
;
A
#
# COMPACT_ATOMS: atom_id res chain seq x y z
N MET A 1 31.35 51.00 -4.78
CA MET A 1 30.92 50.88 -3.37
C MET A 1 29.51 50.27 -3.24
N LYS A 2 28.45 50.87 -3.78
CA LYS A 2 27.05 50.41 -3.54
C LYS A 2 26.71 48.95 -3.95
N ILE A 3 27.32 48.38 -4.99
CA ILE A 3 27.05 47.01 -5.46
C ILE A 3 27.75 45.97 -4.55
N HIS A 4 28.94 46.31 -4.04
CA HIS A 4 29.70 45.44 -3.13
C HIS A 4 29.05 45.34 -1.75
N ASP A 5 28.59 46.49 -1.22
CA ASP A 5 27.89 46.55 0.10
C ASP A 5 26.57 45.80 0.08
N PHE A 6 25.84 45.85 -1.06
CA PHE A 6 24.60 45.09 -1.21
C PHE A 6 24.84 43.56 -1.23
N ARG A 7 25.92 43.12 -1.87
CA ARG A 7 26.28 41.69 -1.95
C ARG A 7 26.73 41.15 -0.57
N LEU A 8 27.51 41.92 0.16
CA LEU A 8 28.00 41.53 1.48
C LEU A 8 26.87 41.43 2.52
N ASN A 9 25.97 42.41 2.58
CA ASN A 9 24.80 42.39 3.44
C ASN A 9 23.87 41.23 3.10
N TYR A 10 23.72 40.89 1.83
CA TYR A 10 22.97 39.77 1.36
C TYR A 10 23.62 38.43 1.80
N TYR A 11 24.93 38.29 1.68
CA TYR A 11 25.71 37.14 2.12
C TYR A 11 25.56 36.91 3.63
N ILE A 12 25.75 37.94 4.46
CA ILE A 12 25.64 37.84 5.94
C ILE A 12 24.27 37.31 6.35
N LYS A 13 23.20 37.83 5.73
CA LYS A 13 21.81 37.36 6.00
C LYS A 13 21.57 35.89 5.65
N HIS A 14 22.35 35.32 4.73
CA HIS A 14 22.18 33.97 4.24
C HIS A 14 23.25 33.00 4.73
N CYS A 15 24.20 33.43 5.52
CA CYS A 15 25.33 32.63 6.00
C CYS A 15 24.87 31.37 6.71
N ALA A 16 23.88 31.47 7.61
CA ALA A 16 23.33 30.32 8.33
C ALA A 16 22.69 29.28 7.38
N VAL A 17 22.01 29.78 6.34
CA VAL A 17 21.37 28.88 5.34
C VAL A 17 22.40 28.20 4.44
N ILE A 18 23.49 28.90 4.10
CA ILE A 18 24.60 28.32 3.35
C ILE A 18 25.28 27.22 4.17
N LEU A 19 25.50 27.47 5.46
CA LEU A 19 26.07 26.49 6.38
C LEU A 19 25.15 25.26 6.55
N LEU A 20 23.84 25.48 6.72
CA LEU A 20 22.85 24.40 6.79
C LEU A 20 22.82 23.57 5.50
N THR A 21 22.92 24.23 4.34
CA THR A 21 22.98 23.55 3.03
C THR A 21 24.22 22.66 2.95
N ALA A 22 25.39 23.20 3.30
CA ALA A 22 26.65 22.45 3.29
C ALA A 22 26.58 21.25 4.25
N TRP A 23 26.07 21.46 5.45
CA TRP A 23 25.92 20.41 6.45
C TRP A 23 24.96 19.29 5.98
N CYS A 24 23.74 19.62 5.54
CA CYS A 24 22.78 18.65 5.02
C CYS A 24 23.35 17.83 3.85
N PHE A 25 24.09 18.48 2.94
CA PHE A 25 24.70 17.82 1.79
C PHE A 25 25.80 16.84 2.22
N ILE A 26 26.68 17.24 3.14
CA ILE A 26 27.74 16.35 3.63
C ILE A 26 27.16 15.17 4.42
N CYS A 27 26.20 15.40 5.32
CA CYS A 27 25.49 14.31 6.00
C CYS A 27 24.86 13.32 5.01
N LEU A 28 24.27 13.80 3.92
CA LEU A 28 23.72 12.95 2.86
C LEU A 28 24.82 12.12 2.18
N MET A 29 25.98 12.71 1.91
CA MET A 29 27.10 12.03 1.25
C MET A 29 27.78 10.99 2.13
N GLU A 30 27.74 11.14 3.46
CA GLU A 30 28.32 10.18 4.41
C GLU A 30 27.43 8.95 4.64
N MET A 31 26.12 9.02 4.38
CA MET A 31 25.21 7.88 4.56
C MET A 31 25.61 6.63 3.77
N PRO A 32 25.89 6.70 2.44
CA PRO A 32 26.30 5.52 1.68
C PRO A 32 27.61 4.89 2.19
N PHE A 33 28.52 5.71 2.70
CA PHE A 33 29.77 5.22 3.30
C PHE A 33 29.50 4.37 4.54
N ASN A 34 28.66 4.84 5.47
CA ASN A 34 28.30 4.06 6.66
C ASN A 34 27.59 2.76 6.28
N ILE A 35 26.65 2.80 5.33
CA ILE A 35 25.95 1.60 4.85
C ILE A 35 26.94 0.60 4.25
N SER A 36 27.93 1.06 3.47
CA SER A 36 28.95 0.18 2.87
C SER A 36 29.86 -0.47 3.90
N CYS A 37 29.96 0.14 5.09
CA CYS A 37 30.67 -0.44 6.24
C CYS A 37 29.79 -1.39 7.08
N GLY A 38 28.57 -1.68 6.65
CA GLY A 38 27.62 -2.55 7.38
C GLY A 38 27.02 -1.90 8.63
N ILE A 39 27.10 -0.57 8.73
CA ILE A 39 26.62 0.18 9.90
C ILE A 39 25.30 0.87 9.53
N ASN A 40 24.30 0.74 10.40
CA ASN A 40 23.07 1.50 10.26
C ASN A 40 23.28 2.96 10.72
N PRO A 41 23.34 3.94 9.79
CA PRO A 41 23.69 5.33 10.13
C PRO A 41 22.61 6.06 10.95
N VAL A 42 21.44 5.45 11.17
CA VAL A 42 20.31 6.10 11.85
C VAL A 42 20.08 5.54 13.26
N SER A 43 20.42 4.28 13.50
CA SER A 43 20.14 3.62 14.78
C SER A 43 21.39 3.10 15.51
N ASP A 44 22.53 3.03 14.84
CA ASP A 44 23.75 2.51 15.44
C ASP A 44 24.71 3.66 15.80
N ILE A 45 25.02 3.81 17.09
CA ILE A 45 25.96 4.82 17.60
C ILE A 45 27.38 4.63 17.05
N SER A 46 27.74 3.42 16.62
CA SER A 46 29.06 3.14 16.02
C SER A 46 29.28 3.90 14.72
N SER A 47 28.19 4.32 14.05
CA SER A 47 28.26 5.21 12.87
C SER A 47 28.99 6.52 13.17
N VAL A 48 28.86 7.03 14.40
CA VAL A 48 29.51 8.28 14.84
C VAL A 48 31.00 8.08 15.06
N SER A 49 31.42 6.90 15.52
CA SER A 49 32.84 6.62 15.80
C SER A 49 33.70 6.44 14.53
N ASN A 50 33.06 6.08 13.42
CA ASN A 50 33.74 5.87 12.14
C ASN A 50 33.93 7.14 11.31
N ILE A 51 33.24 8.22 11.68
CA ILE A 51 33.37 9.51 11.02
C ILE A 51 34.34 10.38 11.81
N SER A 52 35.44 10.80 11.18
CA SER A 52 36.34 11.78 11.77
C SER A 52 35.61 13.13 11.90
N ILE A 53 35.36 13.59 13.12
CA ILE A 53 34.74 14.89 13.39
C ILE A 53 35.52 16.01 12.66
N ALA A 54 36.85 15.97 12.70
CA ALA A 54 37.70 16.95 12.01
C ALA A 54 37.49 16.86 10.48
N GLY A 55 37.40 15.66 9.91
CA GLY A 55 37.13 15.44 8.49
C GLY A 55 35.75 15.94 8.08
N HIS A 56 34.71 15.60 8.85
CA HIS A 56 33.34 16.09 8.63
C HIS A 56 33.28 17.64 8.65
N CYS A 57 33.84 18.25 9.70
CA CYS A 57 33.88 19.71 9.82
C CYS A 57 34.67 20.37 8.66
N ALA A 58 35.78 19.75 8.26
CA ALA A 58 36.58 20.26 7.12
C ALA A 58 35.80 20.20 5.81
N MET A 59 35.07 19.12 5.54
CA MET A 59 34.20 18.99 4.36
C MET A 59 33.07 20.03 4.38
N VAL A 60 32.38 20.17 5.51
CA VAL A 60 31.29 21.15 5.68
C VAL A 60 31.81 22.56 5.49
N LEU A 61 32.94 22.92 6.09
CA LEU A 61 33.56 24.26 5.94
C LEU A 61 34.03 24.50 4.52
N SER A 62 34.62 23.50 3.87
CA SER A 62 35.05 23.61 2.46
C SER A 62 33.87 23.88 1.54
N LEU A 63 32.79 23.12 1.66
CA LEU A 63 31.57 23.32 0.86
C LEU A 63 30.90 24.66 1.21
N PHE A 64 30.86 25.04 2.48
CA PHE A 64 30.37 26.34 2.92
C PHE A 64 31.13 27.49 2.26
N LEU A 65 32.46 27.41 2.20
CA LEU A 65 33.31 28.43 1.54
C LEU A 65 33.02 28.47 0.04
N ILE A 66 32.94 27.33 -0.64
CA ILE A 66 32.61 27.23 -2.07
C ILE A 66 31.26 27.90 -2.35
N LEU A 67 30.21 27.51 -1.60
CA LEU A 67 28.88 28.08 -1.76
C LEU A 67 28.87 29.59 -1.47
N SER A 68 29.64 30.03 -0.47
CA SER A 68 29.77 31.44 -0.10
C SER A 68 30.40 32.27 -1.24
N VAL A 69 31.47 31.77 -1.84
CA VAL A 69 32.10 32.42 -3.02
C VAL A 69 31.12 32.45 -4.19
N LEU A 70 30.43 31.37 -4.47
CA LEU A 70 29.40 31.34 -5.51
C LEU A 70 28.29 32.37 -5.27
N MET A 71 27.85 32.53 -4.01
CA MET A 71 26.85 33.54 -3.64
C MET A 71 27.33 34.96 -3.87
N ILE A 72 28.59 35.26 -3.58
CA ILE A 72 29.20 36.57 -3.80
C ILE A 72 29.30 36.85 -5.31
N VAL A 73 29.75 35.86 -6.10
CA VAL A 73 29.99 36.01 -7.54
C VAL A 73 28.69 36.08 -8.35
N LEU A 74 27.77 35.13 -8.12
CA LEU A 74 26.58 34.94 -8.95
C LEU A 74 25.31 35.62 -8.40
N GLY A 75 25.32 36.11 -7.16
CA GLY A 75 24.22 36.87 -6.56
C GLY A 75 22.90 36.10 -6.56
N LYS A 76 21.84 36.68 -7.15
CA LYS A 76 20.49 36.07 -7.15
C LYS A 76 20.41 34.66 -7.78
N ARG A 77 21.23 34.36 -8.80
CA ARG A 77 21.27 33.03 -9.42
C ARG A 77 21.78 31.98 -8.44
N ALA A 78 22.84 32.30 -7.69
CA ALA A 78 23.37 31.41 -6.66
C ALA A 78 22.35 31.15 -5.53
N LYS A 79 21.55 32.16 -5.16
CA LYS A 79 20.47 31.98 -4.17
C LYS A 79 19.48 30.88 -4.58
N ASN A 80 19.04 30.91 -5.83
CA ASN A 80 18.11 29.91 -6.31
C ASN A 80 18.74 28.51 -6.34
N ILE A 81 19.98 28.39 -6.79
CA ILE A 81 20.73 27.13 -6.78
C ILE A 81 20.90 26.63 -5.36
N GLN A 82 21.26 27.48 -4.40
CA GLN A 82 21.40 27.13 -3.00
C GLN A 82 20.09 26.62 -2.39
N ASN A 83 18.96 27.31 -2.62
CA ASN A 83 17.66 26.88 -2.09
C ASN A 83 17.25 25.53 -2.68
N VAL A 84 17.50 25.28 -3.96
CA VAL A 84 17.26 23.98 -4.60
C VAL A 84 18.16 22.91 -3.99
N LEU A 85 19.46 23.20 -3.80
CA LEU A 85 20.42 22.26 -3.21
C LEU A 85 20.05 21.92 -1.77
N LEU A 86 19.67 22.92 -0.95
CA LEU A 86 19.21 22.72 0.43
C LEU A 86 17.99 21.79 0.47
N PHE A 87 16.98 22.09 -0.35
CA PHE A 87 15.76 21.30 -0.38
C PHE A 87 16.04 19.85 -0.83
N ILE A 88 16.77 19.67 -1.94
CA ILE A 88 17.09 18.34 -2.46
C ILE A 88 17.90 17.53 -1.43
N SER A 89 18.92 18.13 -0.82
CA SER A 89 19.75 17.44 0.18
C SER A 89 18.95 17.03 1.41
N ALA A 90 18.14 17.93 1.94
CA ALA A 90 17.29 17.64 3.10
C ALA A 90 16.20 16.60 2.77
N PHE A 91 15.60 16.69 1.58
CA PHE A 91 14.59 15.73 1.13
C PHE A 91 15.16 14.33 0.93
N LEU A 92 16.29 14.20 0.23
CA LEU A 92 16.94 12.90 0.02
C LEU A 92 17.43 12.32 1.35
N TYR A 93 18.00 13.16 2.23
CA TYR A 93 18.38 12.72 3.58
C TYR A 93 17.18 12.18 4.35
N ALA A 94 16.06 12.90 4.34
CA ALA A 94 14.83 12.48 5.01
C ALA A 94 14.26 11.17 4.43
N VAL A 95 14.26 11.02 3.10
CA VAL A 95 13.78 9.79 2.44
C VAL A 95 14.65 8.59 2.82
N ILE A 96 15.97 8.71 2.68
CA ILE A 96 16.90 7.61 2.96
C ILE A 96 16.88 7.23 4.45
N SER A 97 17.00 8.22 5.34
CA SER A 97 17.00 7.98 6.79
C SER A 97 15.68 7.39 7.28
N SER A 98 14.55 7.85 6.75
CA SER A 98 13.22 7.30 7.08
C SER A 98 13.08 5.85 6.61
N GLY A 99 13.62 5.53 5.42
CA GLY A 99 13.63 4.16 4.90
C GLY A 99 14.49 3.21 5.75
N ILE A 100 15.67 3.66 6.18
CA ILE A 100 16.58 2.87 7.01
C ILE A 100 15.99 2.65 8.42
N TYR A 101 15.44 3.70 9.04
CA TYR A 101 14.91 3.63 10.41
C TYR A 101 13.54 2.93 10.49
N ASN A 102 12.77 2.95 9.40
CA ASN A 102 11.48 2.26 9.27
C ASN A 102 10.52 2.51 10.45
N ASN A 103 10.35 3.78 10.82
CA ASN A 103 9.53 4.21 11.95
C ASN A 103 8.58 5.35 11.54
N VAL A 104 7.28 5.20 11.84
CA VAL A 104 6.24 6.17 11.43
C VAL A 104 6.43 7.55 12.05
N TYR A 105 6.84 7.61 13.32
CA TYR A 105 7.03 8.88 14.03
C TYR A 105 8.25 9.64 13.52
N TYR A 106 9.32 8.90 13.21
CA TYR A 106 10.49 9.48 12.54
C TYR A 106 10.12 10.00 11.15
N GLY A 107 9.37 9.22 10.37
CA GLY A 107 8.85 9.65 9.06
C GLY A 107 8.02 10.92 9.17
N LEU A 108 7.14 11.02 10.16
CA LEU A 108 6.34 12.22 10.45
C LEU A 108 7.23 13.43 10.77
N PHE A 109 8.23 13.25 11.62
CA PHE A 109 9.18 14.32 11.96
C PHE A 109 9.99 14.76 10.72
N ALA A 110 10.57 13.82 10.01
CA ALA A 110 11.39 14.09 8.81
C ALA A 110 10.58 14.81 7.71
N ALA A 111 9.34 14.37 7.47
CA ALA A 111 8.43 15.00 6.51
C ALA A 111 8.06 16.44 6.94
N SER A 112 7.83 16.64 8.23
CA SER A 112 7.50 17.98 8.78
C SER A 112 8.68 18.94 8.62
N VAL A 113 9.89 18.55 9.00
CA VAL A 113 11.11 19.37 8.85
C VAL A 113 11.38 19.68 7.38
N THR A 114 11.31 18.67 6.51
CA THR A 114 11.50 18.84 5.06
C THR A 114 10.48 19.80 4.45
N SER A 115 9.22 19.74 4.92
CA SER A 115 8.18 20.66 4.45
C SER A 115 8.42 22.11 4.91
N VAL A 116 8.94 22.31 6.12
CA VAL A 116 9.35 23.65 6.58
C VAL A 116 10.49 24.20 5.68
N ILE A 117 11.49 23.37 5.37
CA ILE A 117 12.57 23.73 4.46
C ILE A 117 12.02 24.05 3.07
N LEU A 118 11.10 23.25 2.53
CA LEU A 118 10.42 23.53 1.27
C LEU A 118 9.74 24.91 1.28
N MET A 119 8.95 25.20 2.32
CA MET A 119 8.23 26.46 2.43
C MET A 119 9.19 27.65 2.54
N TYR A 120 10.28 27.49 3.27
CA TYR A 120 11.35 28.50 3.34
C TYR A 120 11.96 28.74 1.95
N CYS A 121 12.37 27.69 1.26
CA CYS A 121 12.97 27.78 -0.08
C CYS A 121 11.99 28.40 -1.10
N PHE A 122 10.73 27.96 -1.06
CA PHE A 122 9.68 28.47 -1.94
C PHE A 122 9.44 29.97 -1.74
N ASN A 123 9.29 30.44 -0.51
CA ASN A 123 9.09 31.85 -0.20
C ASN A 123 10.31 32.73 -0.59
N ASN A 124 11.51 32.14 -0.56
CA ASN A 124 12.73 32.84 -0.95
C ASN A 124 12.97 32.89 -2.46
N MET A 125 12.46 31.91 -3.21
CA MET A 125 12.64 31.83 -4.68
C MET A 125 11.58 32.63 -5.44
N VAL A 126 10.36 32.68 -4.88
CA VAL A 126 9.21 33.27 -5.54
C VAL A 126 8.76 34.49 -4.74
N LYS A 127 8.85 35.69 -5.33
CA LYS A 127 8.12 36.85 -4.80
C LYS A 127 6.62 36.60 -4.98
N GLU A 128 5.80 37.05 -4.03
CA GLU A 128 4.33 36.87 -4.07
C GLU A 128 3.67 37.26 -5.40
N GLN A 129 4.24 38.25 -6.11
CA GLN A 129 3.76 38.69 -7.43
C GLN A 129 4.03 37.70 -8.57
N ASP A 130 5.03 36.81 -8.44
CA ASP A 130 5.37 35.81 -9.47
C ASP A 130 4.56 34.52 -9.29
N VAL A 131 3.93 34.30 -8.12
CA VAL A 131 3.13 33.10 -7.84
C VAL A 131 1.81 33.12 -8.60
N ALA A 132 1.21 34.30 -8.76
CA ALA A 132 -0.07 34.46 -9.48
C ALA A 132 0.10 34.51 -11.02
N GLY A 133 1.29 34.84 -11.53
CA GLY A 133 1.51 35.05 -12.98
C GLY A 133 2.71 34.35 -13.62
N GLY A 134 3.56 33.63 -12.87
CA GLY A 134 4.92 33.33 -13.34
C GLY A 134 5.35 31.88 -13.43
N LEU A 135 4.69 30.94 -12.82
CA LEU A 135 4.99 29.52 -13.03
C LEU A 135 4.21 29.01 -14.24
N LYS A 136 4.76 29.17 -15.46
CA LYS A 136 4.17 28.55 -16.67
C LYS A 136 3.80 27.11 -16.35
N ASP A 137 2.55 26.74 -16.64
CA ASP A 137 2.08 25.37 -16.46
C ASP A 137 2.86 24.42 -17.37
N LEU A 138 2.83 23.12 -17.05
CA LEU A 138 3.54 22.10 -17.82
C LEU A 138 2.98 22.00 -19.24
N LYS A 139 3.83 21.78 -20.23
CA LYS A 139 3.40 21.39 -21.57
C LYS A 139 2.70 20.03 -21.49
N ASN A 140 1.74 19.78 -22.39
CA ASN A 140 0.99 18.53 -22.38
C ASN A 140 1.88 17.28 -22.38
N TRP A 141 2.92 17.26 -23.22
CA TRP A 141 3.82 16.10 -23.30
C TRP A 141 4.61 15.88 -21.99
N GLN A 142 5.03 16.96 -21.31
CA GLN A 142 5.74 16.88 -20.02
C GLN A 142 4.80 16.32 -18.95
N TYR A 143 3.56 16.77 -18.94
CA TYR A 143 2.53 16.31 -18.03
C TYR A 143 2.25 14.80 -18.20
N VAL A 144 2.03 14.36 -19.44
CA VAL A 144 1.79 12.95 -19.75
C VAL A 144 3.03 12.12 -19.43
N ALA A 145 4.24 12.57 -19.82
CA ALA A 145 5.47 11.85 -19.53
C ALA A 145 5.70 11.64 -18.03
N LEU A 146 5.49 12.69 -17.21
CA LEU A 146 5.68 12.59 -15.75
C LEU A 146 4.66 11.64 -15.12
N LEU A 147 3.38 11.70 -15.52
CA LEU A 147 2.37 10.76 -15.03
C LEU A 147 2.72 9.31 -15.44
N SER A 148 3.15 9.10 -16.69
CA SER A 148 3.54 7.77 -17.16
C SER A 148 4.74 7.22 -16.40
N VAL A 149 5.77 8.03 -16.15
CA VAL A 149 6.94 7.62 -15.35
C VAL A 149 6.53 7.23 -13.94
N LEU A 150 5.69 8.03 -13.28
CA LEU A 150 5.19 7.72 -11.94
C LEU A 150 4.39 6.42 -11.92
N MET A 151 3.49 6.21 -12.90
CA MET A 151 2.68 4.99 -13.01
C MET A 151 3.55 3.76 -13.25
N ILE A 152 4.51 3.84 -14.19
CA ILE A 152 5.44 2.73 -14.49
C ILE A 152 6.30 2.41 -13.28
N PHE A 153 6.80 3.41 -12.56
CA PHE A 153 7.57 3.20 -11.34
C PHE A 153 6.75 2.46 -10.28
N THR A 154 5.53 2.91 -10.01
CA THR A 154 4.68 2.29 -8.97
C THR A 154 4.26 0.88 -9.37
N ALA A 155 3.81 0.68 -10.62
CA ALA A 155 3.46 -0.65 -11.10
C ALA A 155 4.68 -1.59 -11.11
N GLY A 156 5.84 -1.10 -11.53
CA GLY A 156 7.10 -1.85 -11.48
C GLY A 156 7.51 -2.21 -10.05
N PHE A 157 7.41 -1.27 -9.11
CA PHE A 157 7.71 -1.51 -7.70
C PHE A 157 6.79 -2.57 -7.10
N ILE A 158 5.47 -2.40 -7.24
CA ILE A 158 4.48 -3.34 -6.69
C ILE A 158 4.65 -4.72 -7.36
N GLY A 159 4.71 -4.76 -8.70
CA GLY A 159 4.82 -6.01 -9.43
C GLY A 159 6.11 -6.77 -9.10
N THR A 160 7.26 -6.08 -9.07
CA THR A 160 8.53 -6.72 -8.69
C THR A 160 8.47 -7.29 -7.28
N TYR A 161 7.96 -6.51 -6.32
CA TYR A 161 7.86 -6.95 -4.94
C TYR A 161 6.94 -8.18 -4.80
N THR A 162 5.74 -8.14 -5.35
CA THR A 162 4.76 -9.24 -5.19
C THR A 162 5.15 -10.49 -5.97
N VAL A 163 5.74 -10.33 -7.17
CA VAL A 163 6.26 -11.45 -7.95
C VAL A 163 7.44 -12.12 -7.24
N ILE A 164 8.39 -11.35 -6.69
CA ILE A 164 9.52 -11.93 -5.94
C ILE A 164 9.00 -12.63 -4.67
N ARG A 165 7.99 -12.09 -3.98
CA ARG A 165 7.35 -12.80 -2.86
C ARG A 165 6.84 -14.18 -3.28
N TYR A 166 6.13 -14.26 -4.39
CA TYR A 166 5.68 -15.53 -4.94
C TYR A 166 6.88 -16.44 -5.26
N LEU A 167 7.81 -16.01 -6.09
CA LEU A 167 8.95 -16.82 -6.54
C LEU A 167 9.87 -17.29 -5.40
N THR A 168 9.85 -16.62 -4.24
CA THR A 168 10.62 -16.97 -3.05
C THR A 168 9.79 -17.69 -2.00
N TYR A 169 8.66 -18.28 -2.39
CA TYR A 169 7.79 -19.02 -1.47
C TYR A 169 7.44 -18.22 -0.21
N SER A 170 7.03 -16.97 -0.39
CA SER A 170 6.66 -16.05 0.70
C SER A 170 5.21 -15.59 0.61
N SER A 171 4.45 -16.07 -0.38
CA SER A 171 3.03 -15.82 -0.57
C SER A 171 2.24 -17.00 0.00
N PRO A 172 1.37 -16.81 1.00
CA PRO A 172 0.67 -17.92 1.67
C PRO A 172 -0.58 -18.37 0.90
N ASN A 173 -1.19 -19.48 1.33
CA ASN A 173 -2.50 -19.92 0.88
C ASN A 173 -3.57 -18.85 1.08
N PHE A 174 -3.68 -18.29 2.29
CA PHE A 174 -4.59 -17.17 2.56
C PHE A 174 -3.91 -15.84 2.15
N ASP A 175 -4.37 -15.06 1.19
CA ASP A 175 -5.53 -15.27 0.29
C ASP A 175 -5.06 -15.78 -1.08
N PHE A 176 -3.73 -15.72 -1.35
CA PHE A 176 -3.16 -15.85 -2.68
C PHE A 176 -3.27 -17.25 -3.28
N GLY A 177 -3.09 -18.30 -2.47
CA GLY A 177 -3.30 -19.69 -2.93
C GLY A 177 -4.75 -19.96 -3.32
N ILE A 178 -5.70 -19.44 -2.52
CA ILE A 178 -7.14 -19.51 -2.78
C ILE A 178 -7.45 -18.91 -4.16
N PHE A 179 -7.00 -17.67 -4.41
CA PHE A 179 -7.25 -17.00 -5.70
C PHE A 179 -6.50 -17.66 -6.85
N SER A 180 -5.28 -18.15 -6.64
CA SER A 180 -4.51 -18.83 -7.68
C SER A 180 -5.25 -20.08 -8.16
N GLN A 181 -5.74 -20.94 -7.27
CA GLN A 181 -6.53 -22.11 -7.65
C GLN A 181 -7.91 -21.71 -8.21
N MET A 182 -8.53 -20.66 -7.67
CA MET A 182 -9.79 -20.15 -8.22
C MET A 182 -9.63 -19.77 -9.70
N PHE A 183 -8.52 -19.13 -10.08
CA PHE A 183 -8.25 -18.77 -11.47
C PHE A 183 -8.05 -20.00 -12.37
N TYR A 184 -7.42 -21.08 -11.88
CA TYR A 184 -7.39 -22.36 -12.58
C TYR A 184 -8.82 -22.85 -12.89
N TYR A 185 -9.71 -22.88 -11.90
CA TYR A 185 -11.13 -23.27 -12.12
C TYR A 185 -11.86 -22.30 -13.04
N MET A 186 -11.64 -20.98 -12.90
CA MET A 186 -12.27 -19.98 -13.78
C MET A 186 -11.87 -20.19 -15.24
N LYS A 187 -10.61 -20.53 -15.53
CA LYS A 187 -10.14 -20.81 -16.88
C LYS A 187 -10.76 -22.10 -17.44
N HIS A 188 -10.76 -23.16 -16.66
CA HIS A 188 -11.18 -24.50 -17.16
C HIS A 188 -12.69 -24.76 -17.08
N THR A 189 -13.40 -24.11 -16.17
CA THR A 189 -14.83 -24.39 -15.90
C THR A 189 -15.72 -23.15 -15.87
N PHE A 190 -15.13 -21.97 -16.03
CA PHE A 190 -15.79 -20.66 -15.90
C PHE A 190 -16.52 -20.47 -14.55
N THR A 191 -16.01 -21.11 -13.49
CA THR A 191 -16.57 -21.05 -12.14
C THR A 191 -15.50 -20.59 -11.14
N MET A 192 -15.89 -19.77 -10.15
CA MET A 192 -15.02 -19.31 -9.07
C MET A 192 -14.97 -20.36 -7.95
N LYS A 193 -14.43 -21.55 -8.25
CA LYS A 193 -14.29 -22.64 -7.27
C LYS A 193 -12.87 -22.77 -6.77
N THR A 194 -12.71 -23.29 -5.57
CA THR A 194 -11.42 -23.65 -4.97
C THR A 194 -11.63 -24.74 -3.91
N THR A 195 -10.61 -25.52 -3.64
CA THR A 195 -10.56 -26.45 -2.50
C THR A 195 -9.70 -25.89 -1.35
N CYS A 196 -8.99 -24.78 -1.58
CA CYS A 196 -8.04 -24.19 -0.64
C CYS A 196 -8.70 -23.34 0.46
N GLU A 197 -9.97 -22.94 0.29
CA GLU A 197 -10.58 -21.94 1.15
C GLU A 197 -11.25 -22.54 2.40
N ARG A 198 -11.89 -23.70 2.28
CA ARG A 198 -12.63 -24.37 3.38
C ARG A 198 -12.44 -25.88 3.37
N ASP A 199 -11.30 -26.34 2.91
CA ASP A 199 -11.01 -27.77 2.83
C ASP A 199 -12.04 -28.59 2.04
N MET A 200 -12.80 -27.95 1.16
CA MET A 200 -13.78 -28.57 0.27
C MET A 200 -13.91 -27.80 -1.03
N LEU A 201 -14.30 -28.49 -2.11
CA LEU A 201 -14.60 -27.81 -3.37
C LEU A 201 -15.85 -26.95 -3.23
N MET A 202 -15.66 -25.66 -3.14
CA MET A 202 -16.74 -24.69 -3.03
C MET A 202 -16.50 -23.46 -3.90
N SER A 203 -17.53 -22.69 -4.14
CA SER A 203 -17.40 -21.40 -4.83
C SER A 203 -16.97 -20.33 -3.84
N HIS A 204 -15.93 -19.57 -4.19
CA HIS A 204 -15.52 -18.37 -3.46
C HIS A 204 -16.68 -17.35 -3.29
N MET A 205 -17.62 -17.32 -4.23
CA MET A 205 -18.83 -16.50 -4.12
C MET A 205 -19.66 -16.79 -2.85
N LYS A 206 -19.47 -17.94 -2.20
CA LYS A 206 -20.13 -18.24 -0.91
C LYS A 206 -19.47 -17.55 0.28
N VAL A 207 -18.23 -17.07 0.11
CA VAL A 207 -17.46 -16.34 1.14
C VAL A 207 -17.52 -14.84 0.85
N HIS A 208 -17.25 -14.45 -0.40
CA HIS A 208 -17.32 -13.07 -0.86
C HIS A 208 -17.95 -12.96 -2.25
N ILE A 209 -18.88 -12.02 -2.44
CA ILE A 209 -19.51 -11.77 -3.73
C ILE A 209 -18.59 -10.88 -4.56
N SER A 210 -17.66 -11.49 -5.31
CA SER A 210 -16.55 -10.80 -5.98
C SER A 210 -16.42 -11.10 -7.50
N PRO A 211 -17.47 -10.92 -8.31
CA PRO A 211 -17.40 -11.18 -9.77
C PRO A 211 -16.38 -10.29 -10.51
N ALA A 212 -15.84 -9.24 -9.90
CA ALA A 212 -14.81 -8.40 -10.50
C ALA A 212 -13.55 -9.19 -10.91
N TRP A 213 -13.27 -10.33 -10.29
CA TRP A 213 -12.17 -11.21 -10.66
C TRP A 213 -12.22 -11.69 -12.13
N PHE A 214 -13.41 -11.76 -12.75
CA PHE A 214 -13.54 -12.08 -14.17
C PHE A 214 -12.85 -11.06 -15.10
N LEU A 215 -12.57 -9.85 -14.63
CA LEU A 215 -11.82 -8.84 -15.42
C LEU A 215 -10.34 -9.24 -15.64
N ILE A 216 -9.78 -10.06 -14.76
CA ILE A 216 -8.41 -10.57 -14.89
C ILE A 216 -8.36 -11.86 -15.70
N LEU A 217 -9.46 -12.61 -15.76
CA LEU A 217 -9.49 -13.91 -16.41
C LEU A 217 -8.96 -13.93 -17.85
N PRO A 218 -9.22 -12.94 -18.73
CA PRO A 218 -8.66 -12.93 -20.07
C PRO A 218 -7.12 -12.91 -20.10
N PHE A 219 -6.49 -12.21 -19.16
CA PHE A 219 -5.04 -12.13 -19.03
C PHE A 219 -4.47 -13.44 -18.48
N TYR A 220 -5.11 -14.01 -17.46
CA TYR A 220 -4.73 -15.30 -16.91
C TYR A 220 -4.91 -16.43 -17.94
N ALA A 221 -5.94 -16.39 -18.78
CA ALA A 221 -6.16 -17.37 -19.82
C ALA A 221 -5.04 -17.39 -20.89
N ILE A 222 -4.37 -16.24 -21.11
CA ILE A 222 -3.22 -16.12 -22.03
C ILE A 222 -1.92 -16.52 -21.32
N PHE A 223 -1.74 -16.08 -20.10
CA PHE A 223 -0.55 -16.31 -19.27
C PHE A 223 -0.99 -17.04 -17.98
N GLU A 224 -1.15 -18.37 -18.09
CA GLU A 224 -1.60 -19.22 -17.00
C GLU A 224 -0.49 -19.33 -15.94
N SER A 225 -0.56 -18.44 -14.96
CA SER A 225 0.38 -18.40 -13.85
C SER A 225 -0.14 -17.49 -12.74
N PRO A 226 0.07 -17.82 -11.46
CA PRO A 226 -0.17 -16.92 -10.34
C PRO A 226 0.56 -15.56 -10.48
N VAL A 227 1.71 -15.53 -11.17
CA VAL A 227 2.45 -14.29 -11.49
C VAL A 227 1.56 -13.29 -12.22
N THR A 228 0.68 -13.74 -13.12
CA THR A 228 -0.24 -12.88 -13.87
C THR A 228 -1.17 -12.11 -12.92
N ILE A 229 -1.64 -12.76 -11.85
CA ILE A 229 -2.52 -12.11 -10.86
C ILE A 229 -1.77 -10.99 -10.13
N GLN A 230 -0.51 -11.22 -9.75
CA GLN A 230 0.34 -10.22 -9.09
C GLN A 230 0.66 -9.02 -10.00
N VAL A 231 0.99 -9.28 -11.27
CA VAL A 231 1.24 -8.23 -12.26
C VAL A 231 -0.02 -7.40 -12.51
N MET A 232 -1.18 -8.06 -12.62
CA MET A 232 -2.46 -7.36 -12.80
C MET A 232 -2.82 -6.51 -11.59
N GLN A 233 -2.55 -6.96 -10.35
CA GLN A 233 -2.69 -6.11 -9.17
C GLN A 233 -1.89 -4.82 -9.32
N ALA A 234 -0.62 -4.91 -9.70
CA ALA A 234 0.26 -3.76 -9.84
C ALA A 234 -0.27 -2.75 -10.88
N VAL A 235 -0.76 -3.25 -12.02
CA VAL A 235 -1.34 -2.42 -13.09
C VAL A 235 -2.65 -1.77 -12.62
N ILE A 236 -3.55 -2.55 -12.00
CA ILE A 236 -4.86 -2.07 -11.52
C ILE A 236 -4.68 -0.98 -10.45
N LEU A 237 -3.67 -1.06 -9.60
CA LEU A 237 -3.40 -0.04 -8.58
C LEU A 237 -2.74 1.23 -9.13
N ALA A 238 -2.07 1.16 -10.30
CA ALA A 238 -1.46 2.33 -10.93
C ALA A 238 -2.41 3.10 -11.85
N ILE A 239 -3.30 2.42 -12.58
CA ILE A 239 -4.24 3.02 -13.55
C ILE A 239 -5.16 4.09 -12.95
N PRO A 240 -5.65 4.01 -11.70
CA PRO A 240 -6.55 5.01 -11.11
C PRO A 240 -6.02 6.44 -11.14
N VAL A 241 -4.71 6.63 -11.30
CA VAL A 241 -4.10 7.95 -11.45
C VAL A 241 -4.66 8.72 -12.64
N ILE A 242 -5.08 8.03 -13.70
CA ILE A 242 -5.68 8.67 -14.89
C ILE A 242 -7.04 9.29 -14.54
N LEU A 243 -7.84 8.58 -13.74
CA LEU A 243 -9.13 9.08 -13.27
C LEU A 243 -8.95 10.21 -12.27
N LEU A 244 -7.99 10.06 -11.35
CA LEU A 244 -7.62 11.08 -10.37
C LEU A 244 -7.15 12.38 -11.05
N ALA A 245 -6.32 12.27 -12.10
CA ALA A 245 -5.91 13.41 -12.91
C ALA A 245 -7.11 14.11 -13.59
N LYS A 246 -8.11 13.33 -14.02
CA LYS A 246 -9.32 13.90 -14.60
C LYS A 246 -10.21 14.58 -13.55
N ILE A 247 -10.34 14.00 -12.36
CA ILE A 247 -11.03 14.63 -11.21
C ILE A 247 -10.35 15.97 -10.87
N CYS A 248 -9.01 16.01 -10.74
CA CYS A 248 -8.27 17.25 -10.51
C CYS A 248 -8.55 18.30 -11.61
N SER A 249 -8.62 17.86 -12.86
CA SER A 249 -8.95 18.74 -13.99
C SER A 249 -10.39 19.31 -13.90
N ASN A 250 -11.36 18.53 -13.42
CA ASN A 250 -12.73 19.00 -13.20
C ASN A 250 -12.80 20.08 -12.11
N HIS A 251 -11.91 20.01 -11.11
CA HIS A 251 -11.74 21.02 -10.07
C HIS A 251 -10.84 22.20 -10.52
N ASN A 252 -10.51 22.32 -11.81
CA ASN A 252 -9.66 23.36 -12.39
C ASN A 252 -8.26 23.46 -11.74
N PHE A 253 -7.71 22.34 -11.28
CA PHE A 253 -6.34 22.31 -10.75
C PHE A 253 -5.33 22.41 -11.89
N SER A 254 -4.24 23.16 -11.68
CA SER A 254 -3.13 23.21 -12.63
C SER A 254 -2.47 21.84 -12.80
N LYS A 255 -1.82 21.60 -13.94
CA LYS A 255 -1.11 20.33 -14.19
C LYS A 255 -0.07 20.02 -13.13
N LYS A 256 0.60 21.05 -12.58
CA LYS A 256 1.57 20.89 -11.49
C LYS A 256 0.91 20.36 -10.21
N VAL A 257 -0.19 20.96 -9.80
CA VAL A 257 -0.97 20.51 -8.63
C VAL A 257 -1.46 19.07 -8.86
N THR A 258 -1.96 18.79 -10.05
CA THR A 258 -2.44 17.45 -10.42
C THR A 258 -1.33 16.40 -10.32
N ILE A 259 -0.12 16.67 -10.86
CA ILE A 259 1.01 15.74 -10.74
C ILE A 259 1.38 15.48 -9.28
N LEU A 260 1.39 16.51 -8.44
CA LEU A 260 1.72 16.36 -7.02
C LEU A 260 0.68 15.52 -6.28
N ILE A 261 -0.61 15.67 -6.59
CA ILE A 261 -1.67 14.82 -6.04
C ILE A 261 -1.56 13.38 -6.54
N CYS A 262 -1.29 13.19 -7.85
CA CYS A 262 -1.07 11.87 -8.43
C CYS A 262 0.18 11.20 -7.84
N ALA A 263 1.26 11.93 -7.63
CA ALA A 263 2.44 11.44 -6.93
C ALA A 263 2.10 11.06 -5.48
N ALA A 264 1.33 11.90 -4.77
CA ALA A 264 0.88 11.57 -3.43
C ALA A 264 0.07 10.26 -3.39
N TYR A 265 -0.80 10.01 -4.38
CA TYR A 265 -1.53 8.73 -4.50
C TYR A 265 -0.59 7.55 -4.76
N LEU A 266 0.34 7.67 -5.72
CA LEU A 266 1.20 6.57 -6.13
C LEU A 266 2.25 6.19 -5.06
N PHE A 267 2.73 7.17 -4.30
CA PHE A 267 3.60 6.96 -3.14
C PHE A 267 2.83 6.82 -1.82
N PHE A 268 1.51 6.82 -1.86
CA PHE A 268 0.71 6.61 -0.66
C PHE A 268 0.96 5.20 -0.11
N PRO A 269 1.39 5.05 1.17
CA PRO A 269 1.65 3.74 1.74
C PRO A 269 0.44 2.79 1.71
N VAL A 270 -0.78 3.32 1.71
CA VAL A 270 -2.00 2.54 1.49
C VAL A 270 -1.93 1.77 0.17
N VAL A 271 -1.47 2.40 -0.91
CA VAL A 271 -1.34 1.74 -2.22
C VAL A 271 -0.11 0.83 -2.27
N SER A 272 1.05 1.34 -1.86
CA SER A 272 2.33 0.64 -2.00
C SER A 272 2.59 -0.43 -0.94
N SER A 273 2.00 -0.30 0.27
CA SER A 273 2.12 -1.28 1.35
C SER A 273 0.94 -2.23 1.40
N GLY A 274 -0.27 -1.76 1.09
CA GLY A 274 -1.50 -2.56 1.12
C GLY A 274 -1.48 -3.79 0.21
N CYS A 275 -0.67 -3.75 -0.86
CA CYS A 275 -0.40 -4.92 -1.71
C CYS A 275 0.60 -5.91 -1.11
N GLY A 276 1.15 -5.62 0.07
CA GLY A 276 2.19 -6.43 0.70
C GLY A 276 1.75 -7.82 1.14
N TYR A 277 0.46 -8.06 1.19
CA TYR A 277 -0.15 -9.35 1.46
C TYR A 277 -0.55 -10.12 0.18
N ASP A 278 -0.12 -9.68 -1.00
CA ASP A 278 -0.45 -10.25 -2.29
C ASP A 278 -1.80 -9.76 -2.88
N ALA A 279 -2.21 -10.30 -4.03
CA ALA A 279 -3.41 -9.88 -4.73
C ALA A 279 -4.70 -10.22 -3.96
N HIS A 280 -5.61 -9.25 -3.91
CA HIS A 280 -6.91 -9.38 -3.25
C HIS A 280 -7.96 -8.52 -3.98
N GLU A 281 -9.26 -8.88 -3.94
CA GLU A 281 -10.32 -8.17 -4.68
C GLU A 281 -10.38 -6.67 -4.35
N ASN A 282 -10.00 -6.25 -3.15
CA ASN A 282 -9.97 -4.84 -2.76
C ASN A 282 -9.04 -3.97 -3.63
N MET A 283 -8.11 -4.57 -4.41
CA MET A 283 -7.28 -3.84 -5.36
C MET A 283 -8.07 -3.11 -6.44
N PHE A 284 -9.30 -3.54 -6.73
CA PHE A 284 -10.18 -2.88 -7.68
C PHE A 284 -10.83 -1.61 -7.13
N LEU A 285 -10.91 -1.43 -5.79
CA LEU A 285 -11.58 -0.30 -5.16
C LEU A 285 -11.04 1.06 -5.64
N PRO A 286 -9.73 1.32 -5.74
CA PRO A 286 -9.24 2.61 -6.21
C PRO A 286 -9.75 2.96 -7.61
N LEU A 287 -9.74 2.02 -8.53
CA LEU A 287 -10.23 2.21 -9.89
C LEU A 287 -11.74 2.48 -9.90
N ALA A 288 -12.50 1.67 -9.19
CA ALA A 288 -13.96 1.75 -9.16
C ALA A 288 -14.45 3.04 -8.47
N LEU A 289 -13.86 3.42 -7.33
CA LEU A 289 -14.29 4.58 -6.56
C LEU A 289 -13.94 5.91 -7.27
N PHE A 290 -12.75 6.04 -7.86
CA PHE A 290 -12.46 7.24 -8.66
C PHE A 290 -13.31 7.30 -9.94
N MET A 291 -13.66 6.15 -10.54
CA MET A 291 -14.61 6.10 -11.66
C MET A 291 -16.01 6.56 -11.22
N LEU A 292 -16.48 6.13 -10.06
CA LEU A 292 -17.76 6.52 -9.46
C LEU A 292 -17.80 8.03 -9.18
N ILE A 293 -16.77 8.56 -8.53
CA ILE A 293 -16.64 10.00 -8.25
C ILE A 293 -16.67 10.81 -9.56
N LEU A 294 -15.85 10.41 -10.55
CA LEU A 294 -15.78 11.06 -11.84
C LEU A 294 -17.14 11.02 -12.58
N ALA A 295 -17.87 9.92 -12.47
CA ALA A 295 -19.19 9.77 -13.06
C ALA A 295 -20.21 10.76 -12.48
N PHE A 296 -20.19 10.96 -11.16
CA PHE A 296 -21.00 11.97 -10.50
C PHE A 296 -20.61 13.40 -10.91
N GLU A 297 -19.31 13.72 -10.89
CA GLU A 297 -18.82 15.07 -11.24
C GLU A 297 -19.13 15.44 -12.68
N THR A 298 -18.93 14.51 -13.61
CA THR A 298 -19.19 14.74 -15.05
C THR A 298 -20.65 14.56 -15.45
N ASP A 299 -21.50 14.19 -14.53
CA ASP A 299 -22.94 13.94 -14.72
C ASP A 299 -23.29 12.90 -15.80
N LYS A 300 -22.36 11.97 -16.10
CA LYS A 300 -22.51 10.93 -17.12
C LYS A 300 -23.24 9.71 -16.56
N THR A 301 -24.52 9.56 -16.88
CA THR A 301 -25.36 8.48 -16.35
C THR A 301 -24.85 7.08 -16.70
N TRP A 302 -24.39 6.85 -17.94
CA TRP A 302 -23.86 5.55 -18.35
C TRP A 302 -22.61 5.16 -17.54
N LEU A 303 -21.72 6.13 -17.28
CA LEU A 303 -20.51 5.91 -16.48
C LEU A 303 -20.88 5.66 -15.02
N LEU A 304 -21.91 6.35 -14.49
CA LEU A 304 -22.41 6.14 -13.14
C LEU A 304 -22.94 4.71 -12.97
N VAL A 305 -23.79 4.25 -13.90
CA VAL A 305 -24.31 2.88 -13.86
C VAL A 305 -23.18 1.85 -13.92
N LEU A 306 -22.25 2.04 -14.87
CA LEU A 306 -21.11 1.13 -15.00
C LEU A 306 -20.23 1.11 -13.74
N SER A 307 -19.93 2.29 -13.16
CA SER A 307 -19.11 2.38 -11.95
C SER A 307 -19.80 1.78 -10.73
N VAL A 308 -21.12 1.95 -10.59
CA VAL A 308 -21.89 1.32 -9.51
C VAL A 308 -21.86 -0.21 -9.64
N ILE A 309 -22.17 -0.75 -10.82
CA ILE A 309 -22.13 -2.20 -11.07
C ILE A 309 -20.73 -2.75 -10.79
N PHE A 310 -19.68 -2.07 -11.28
CA PHE A 310 -18.31 -2.49 -11.06
C PHE A 310 -17.96 -2.47 -9.57
N THR A 311 -18.28 -1.38 -8.84
CA THR A 311 -17.97 -1.28 -7.40
C THR A 311 -18.70 -2.34 -6.59
N LEU A 312 -20.00 -2.55 -6.84
CA LEU A 312 -20.79 -3.57 -6.16
C LEU A 312 -20.33 -5.01 -6.49
N GLY A 313 -19.70 -5.21 -7.65
CA GLY A 313 -19.13 -6.49 -8.06
C GLY A 313 -17.73 -6.79 -7.48
N ILE A 314 -17.14 -5.90 -6.69
CA ILE A 314 -15.82 -6.13 -6.07
C ILE A 314 -15.96 -7.01 -4.84
N LYS A 315 -16.87 -6.64 -3.95
CA LYS A 315 -17.17 -7.31 -2.70
C LYS A 315 -18.49 -6.79 -2.13
N GLU A 316 -19.18 -7.56 -1.30
CA GLU A 316 -20.45 -7.15 -0.69
C GLU A 316 -20.35 -5.84 0.10
N ASP A 317 -19.23 -5.64 0.81
CA ASP A 317 -18.99 -4.45 1.63
C ASP A 317 -18.62 -3.20 0.82
N ALA A 318 -18.24 -3.34 -0.46
CA ALA A 318 -17.97 -2.21 -1.34
C ALA A 318 -19.20 -1.30 -1.55
N ALA A 319 -20.40 -1.83 -1.31
CA ALA A 319 -21.65 -1.05 -1.32
C ALA A 319 -21.61 0.11 -0.30
N VAL A 320 -20.92 -0.05 0.83
CA VAL A 320 -20.81 1.01 1.85
C VAL A 320 -20.05 2.22 1.30
N TYR A 321 -19.01 2.03 0.50
CA TYR A 321 -18.32 3.14 -0.17
C TYR A 321 -19.26 3.88 -1.11
N VAL A 322 -20.08 3.16 -1.88
CA VAL A 322 -21.09 3.74 -2.79
C VAL A 322 -22.09 4.57 -1.99
N ILE A 323 -22.57 4.06 -0.85
CA ILE A 323 -23.49 4.76 0.07
C ILE A 323 -22.89 6.09 0.53
N PHE A 324 -21.66 6.09 1.06
CA PHE A 324 -21.02 7.30 1.58
C PHE A 324 -20.71 8.32 0.48
N ILE A 325 -20.22 7.89 -0.68
CA ILE A 325 -19.97 8.77 -1.82
C ILE A 325 -21.30 9.36 -2.33
N SER A 326 -22.35 8.56 -2.46
CA SER A 326 -23.67 9.05 -2.87
C SER A 326 -24.23 10.07 -1.88
N LEU A 327 -24.11 9.82 -0.59
CA LEU A 327 -24.53 10.75 0.47
C LEU A 327 -23.76 12.07 0.38
N TYR A 328 -22.44 12.00 0.16
CA TYR A 328 -21.63 13.20 -0.06
C TYR A 328 -22.13 13.98 -1.29
N MET A 329 -22.38 13.32 -2.41
CA MET A 329 -22.85 13.95 -3.66
C MET A 329 -24.25 14.55 -3.52
N ILE A 330 -25.12 13.96 -2.69
CA ILE A 330 -26.42 14.54 -2.35
C ILE A 330 -26.26 15.85 -1.57
N LEU A 331 -25.43 15.84 -0.54
CA LEU A 331 -25.35 16.92 0.46
C LEU A 331 -24.38 18.04 0.06
N ALA A 332 -23.29 17.72 -0.64
CA ALA A 332 -22.29 18.68 -1.08
C ALA A 332 -22.59 19.24 -2.48
N ASP A 333 -22.84 18.36 -3.45
CA ASP A 333 -22.98 18.73 -4.86
C ASP A 333 -24.42 18.83 -5.31
N LYS A 334 -25.39 18.60 -4.39
CA LYS A 334 -26.84 18.67 -4.65
C LYS A 334 -27.30 17.75 -5.80
N LYS A 335 -26.60 16.65 -6.02
CA LYS A 335 -26.94 15.63 -7.04
C LYS A 335 -28.09 14.73 -6.57
N TYR A 336 -29.22 15.34 -6.17
CA TYR A 336 -30.30 14.65 -5.47
C TYR A 336 -30.82 13.42 -6.20
N LYS A 337 -31.24 13.56 -7.47
CA LYS A 337 -31.87 12.45 -8.21
C LYS A 337 -30.91 11.26 -8.37
N LYS A 338 -29.72 11.51 -8.90
CA LYS A 338 -28.72 10.44 -9.14
C LYS A 338 -28.16 9.91 -7.82
N GLY A 339 -27.87 10.78 -6.86
CA GLY A 339 -27.36 10.39 -5.56
C GLY A 339 -28.33 9.51 -4.77
N ILE A 340 -29.63 9.90 -4.69
CA ILE A 340 -30.65 9.11 -3.98
C ILE A 340 -30.85 7.75 -4.64
N VAL A 341 -30.96 7.69 -5.98
CA VAL A 341 -31.13 6.41 -6.69
C VAL A 341 -29.91 5.50 -6.45
N THR A 342 -28.69 6.04 -6.54
CA THR A 342 -27.47 5.26 -6.31
C THR A 342 -27.37 4.81 -4.85
N PHE A 343 -27.69 5.67 -3.89
CA PHE A 343 -27.73 5.34 -2.47
C PHE A 343 -28.70 4.18 -2.20
N ILE A 344 -29.93 4.27 -2.67
CA ILE A 344 -30.96 3.22 -2.49
C ILE A 344 -30.51 1.92 -3.15
N ALA A 345 -29.99 1.97 -4.38
CA ALA A 345 -29.50 0.79 -5.09
C ALA A 345 -28.37 0.08 -4.31
N ALA A 346 -27.40 0.85 -3.81
CA ALA A 346 -26.31 0.28 -3.00
C ALA A 346 -26.78 -0.28 -1.67
N ALA A 347 -27.71 0.40 -0.97
CA ALA A 347 -28.28 -0.09 0.29
C ALA A 347 -29.07 -1.38 0.08
N LEU A 348 -29.91 -1.45 -0.96
CA LEU A 348 -30.64 -2.66 -1.32
C LEU A 348 -29.69 -3.82 -1.68
N TYR A 349 -28.67 -3.54 -2.50
CA TYR A 349 -27.66 -4.53 -2.84
C TYR A 349 -26.98 -5.08 -1.57
N PHE A 350 -26.53 -4.19 -0.67
CA PHE A 350 -25.90 -4.60 0.59
C PHE A 350 -26.79 -5.53 1.42
N ILE A 351 -28.05 -5.16 1.61
CA ILE A 351 -29.03 -5.99 2.34
C ILE A 351 -29.19 -7.35 1.66
N LEU A 352 -29.36 -7.38 0.34
CA LEU A 352 -29.51 -8.62 -0.42
C LEU A 352 -28.26 -9.49 -0.36
N ALA A 353 -27.07 -8.89 -0.52
CA ALA A 353 -25.80 -9.60 -0.47
C ALA A 353 -25.54 -10.22 0.92
N VAL A 354 -25.75 -9.44 1.99
CA VAL A 354 -25.62 -9.93 3.37
C VAL A 354 -26.63 -11.05 3.66
N THR A 355 -27.88 -10.87 3.25
CA THR A 355 -28.92 -11.90 3.42
C THR A 355 -28.55 -13.19 2.68
N TRP A 356 -28.07 -13.06 1.44
CA TRP A 356 -27.67 -14.20 0.63
C TRP A 356 -26.47 -14.94 1.25
N LEU A 357 -25.43 -14.23 1.70
CA LEU A 357 -24.27 -14.82 2.36
C LEU A 357 -24.65 -15.53 3.67
N ASN A 358 -25.56 -14.95 4.45
CA ASN A 358 -26.00 -15.58 5.69
C ASN A 358 -26.89 -16.82 5.46
N GLN A 359 -27.62 -16.88 4.33
CA GLN A 359 -28.53 -17.97 4.02
C GLN A 359 -27.88 -19.11 3.22
N TYR A 360 -27.01 -18.76 2.25
CA TYR A 360 -26.46 -19.71 1.27
C TYR A 360 -24.93 -19.77 1.25
N GLY A 361 -24.27 -18.85 1.97
CA GLY A 361 -22.82 -18.75 2.08
C GLY A 361 -22.30 -19.15 3.48
N ASP A 362 -21.09 -18.70 3.77
CA ASP A 362 -20.39 -18.90 5.06
C ASP A 362 -20.81 -17.87 6.13
N GLY A 363 -21.78 -17.00 5.82
CA GLY A 363 -22.17 -15.89 6.68
C GLY A 363 -21.33 -14.63 6.44
N THR A 364 -21.58 -13.64 7.27
CA THR A 364 -20.86 -12.36 7.22
C THR A 364 -19.88 -12.23 8.38
N LEU A 365 -18.76 -11.56 8.16
CA LEU A 365 -17.68 -11.41 9.14
C LEU A 365 -18.01 -10.37 10.25
N THR A 366 -19.24 -10.39 10.75
CA THR A 366 -19.73 -9.47 11.80
C THR A 366 -19.00 -9.62 13.12
N PHE A 367 -18.38 -10.78 13.38
CA PHE A 367 -17.57 -11.03 14.57
C PHE A 367 -16.39 -10.03 14.70
N ARG A 368 -15.95 -9.43 13.61
CA ARG A 368 -14.91 -8.39 13.64
C ARG A 368 -15.33 -7.10 14.37
N TYR A 369 -16.63 -6.97 14.68
CA TYR A 369 -17.23 -5.83 15.36
C TYR A 369 -17.78 -6.18 16.75
N ASN A 370 -17.40 -7.34 17.31
CA ASN A 370 -17.88 -7.78 18.61
C ASN A 370 -17.57 -6.79 19.74
N ASN A 371 -16.52 -6.00 19.61
CA ASN A 371 -16.17 -4.91 20.53
C ASN A 371 -17.22 -3.77 20.56
N VAL A 372 -18.01 -3.60 19.50
CA VAL A 372 -19.02 -2.52 19.38
C VAL A 372 -20.45 -3.02 19.22
N ILE A 373 -20.65 -4.33 19.15
CA ILE A 373 -21.96 -4.98 19.13
C ILE A 373 -22.24 -5.59 20.51
N PRO A 374 -23.31 -5.17 21.23
CA PRO A 374 -23.63 -5.73 22.53
C PRO A 374 -23.88 -7.25 22.47
N ALA A 375 -23.50 -7.96 23.53
CA ALA A 375 -23.74 -9.39 23.64
C ALA A 375 -25.26 -9.68 23.51
N GLY A 376 -25.59 -10.57 22.55
CA GLY A 376 -26.98 -10.97 22.28
C GLY A 376 -27.63 -10.24 21.08
N ASP A 377 -27.10 -9.12 20.61
CA ASP A 377 -27.69 -8.42 19.44
C ASP A 377 -27.22 -9.01 18.10
N GLY A 378 -26.05 -9.64 18.04
CA GLY A 378 -25.52 -10.49 16.96
C GLY A 378 -25.49 -9.90 15.53
N ASN A 379 -25.83 -8.61 15.34
CA ASN A 379 -25.99 -8.00 14.04
C ASN A 379 -25.60 -6.50 14.03
N VAL A 380 -25.58 -5.89 12.84
CA VAL A 380 -25.22 -4.49 12.61
C VAL A 380 -26.10 -3.49 13.37
N PHE A 381 -27.36 -3.86 13.72
CA PHE A 381 -28.23 -2.97 14.50
C PHE A 381 -27.71 -2.78 15.93
N GLY A 382 -27.02 -3.77 16.51
CA GLY A 382 -26.33 -3.63 17.79
C GLY A 382 -25.26 -2.54 17.75
N MET A 383 -24.49 -2.44 16.67
CA MET A 383 -23.50 -1.35 16.49
C MET A 383 -24.18 0.03 16.40
N ILE A 384 -25.28 0.15 15.64
CA ILE A 384 -26.06 1.38 15.56
C ILE A 384 -26.60 1.77 16.94
N ARG A 385 -27.12 0.79 17.70
CA ARG A 385 -27.58 1.01 19.07
C ARG A 385 -26.46 1.56 19.96
N THR A 386 -25.27 0.93 19.93
CA THR A 386 -24.11 1.40 20.71
C THR A 386 -23.74 2.83 20.33
N PHE A 387 -23.70 3.15 19.02
CA PHE A 387 -23.39 4.50 18.54
C PHE A 387 -24.37 5.56 19.09
N ILE A 388 -25.68 5.25 19.06
CA ILE A 388 -26.72 6.20 19.50
C ILE A 388 -26.75 6.33 21.04
N THR A 389 -26.58 5.22 21.76
CA THR A 389 -26.76 5.21 23.23
C THR A 389 -25.47 5.49 23.99
N ASN A 390 -24.30 5.20 23.42
CA ASN A 390 -23.01 5.38 24.08
C ASN A 390 -21.91 5.82 23.11
N PRO A 391 -21.98 7.04 22.54
CA PRO A 391 -20.96 7.56 21.62
C PRO A 391 -19.57 7.68 22.25
N ALA A 392 -19.49 7.90 23.58
CA ALA A 392 -18.21 7.96 24.28
C ALA A 392 -17.47 6.62 24.20
N TYR A 393 -18.16 5.51 24.37
CA TYR A 393 -17.58 4.19 24.18
C TYR A 393 -17.07 3.96 22.74
N MET A 394 -17.85 4.35 21.74
CA MET A 394 -17.42 4.26 20.33
C MET A 394 -16.12 5.04 20.09
N ILE A 395 -16.00 6.23 20.68
CA ILE A 395 -14.77 7.05 20.57
C ILE A 395 -13.58 6.33 21.22
N THR A 396 -13.75 5.65 22.36
CA THR A 396 -12.65 4.90 22.98
C THR A 396 -12.15 3.76 22.12
N GLN A 397 -13.04 3.08 21.38
CA GLN A 397 -12.67 2.02 20.44
C GLN A 397 -11.85 2.58 19.25
N ILE A 398 -12.25 3.74 18.72
CA ILE A 398 -11.53 4.41 17.63
C ILE A 398 -10.16 4.94 18.09
N MET A 399 -10.03 5.35 19.35
CA MET A 399 -8.83 6.01 19.88
C MET A 399 -7.88 5.06 20.61
N SER A 400 -7.86 3.78 20.23
CA SER A 400 -6.85 2.82 20.72
C SER A 400 -5.43 3.24 20.27
N LYS A 401 -4.39 2.77 20.97
CA LYS A 401 -2.99 3.09 20.63
C LYS A 401 -2.67 2.68 19.19
N ASP A 402 -3.06 1.48 18.80
CA ASP A 402 -2.77 0.94 17.47
C ASP A 402 -3.52 1.73 16.38
N ASN A 403 -4.75 2.12 16.64
CA ASN A 403 -5.51 2.99 15.75
C ASN A 403 -4.88 4.38 15.60
N ILE A 404 -4.33 4.98 16.67
CA ILE A 404 -3.64 6.27 16.58
C ILE A 404 -2.41 6.17 15.67
N GLU A 405 -1.59 5.14 15.83
CA GLU A 405 -0.44 4.91 14.96
C GLU A 405 -0.87 4.67 13.51
N PHE A 406 -1.93 3.91 13.31
CA PHE A 406 -2.52 3.68 12.00
C PHE A 406 -3.10 4.97 11.38
N ILE A 407 -3.82 5.79 12.14
CA ILE A 407 -4.31 7.11 11.70
C ILE A 407 -3.13 7.98 11.23
N ILE A 408 -2.03 8.02 12.00
CA ILE A 408 -0.83 8.76 11.60
C ILE A 408 -0.23 8.17 10.31
N SER A 409 -0.16 6.85 10.20
CA SER A 409 0.37 6.17 9.01
C SER A 409 -0.42 6.50 7.74
N VAL A 410 -1.75 6.58 7.84
CA VAL A 410 -2.63 6.85 6.69
C VAL A 410 -2.77 8.35 6.45
N THR A 411 -3.23 9.11 7.43
CA THR A 411 -3.56 10.53 7.22
C THR A 411 -2.32 11.44 7.27
N GLY A 412 -1.29 11.05 8.06
CA GLY A 412 0.02 11.69 8.05
C GLY A 412 0.69 11.60 6.69
N ALA A 413 0.62 10.45 6.01
CA ALA A 413 1.13 10.33 4.65
C ALA A 413 0.47 11.30 3.65
N LEU A 414 -0.74 11.80 3.94
CA LEU A 414 -1.42 12.86 3.19
C LEU A 414 -1.25 14.25 3.84
N ALA A 415 -0.24 14.40 4.71
CA ALA A 415 0.04 15.65 5.45
C ALA A 415 -1.19 16.20 6.20
N PHE A 416 -2.09 15.33 6.65
CA PHE A 416 -3.36 15.67 7.29
C PHE A 416 -4.27 16.62 6.48
N VAL A 417 -4.01 16.79 5.17
CA VAL A 417 -4.82 17.66 4.29
C VAL A 417 -6.29 17.24 4.26
N PRO A 418 -6.68 15.95 4.33
CA PRO A 418 -8.07 15.56 4.45
C PRO A 418 -8.79 16.21 5.63
N PHE A 419 -8.13 16.41 6.78
CA PHE A 419 -8.69 17.04 7.97
C PHE A 419 -8.79 18.57 7.91
N ALA A 420 -8.21 19.21 6.89
CA ALA A 420 -8.34 20.67 6.69
C ALA A 420 -9.71 21.06 6.15
N VAL A 421 -10.76 20.55 6.79
CA VAL A 421 -12.17 20.61 6.36
C VAL A 421 -12.63 22.06 6.20
N LYS A 422 -13.12 22.40 5.00
CA LYS A 422 -13.70 23.69 4.67
C LYS A 422 -15.23 23.64 4.67
N LYS A 423 -15.80 22.54 4.24
CA LYS A 423 -17.24 22.27 4.22
C LYS A 423 -17.51 21.01 5.04
N TRP A 424 -18.43 21.04 5.98
CA TRP A 424 -18.71 19.93 6.89
C TRP A 424 -19.09 18.63 6.16
N GLN A 425 -19.69 18.75 4.96
CA GLN A 425 -20.07 17.58 4.16
C GLN A 425 -18.87 16.69 3.80
N THR A 426 -17.66 17.26 3.74
CA THR A 426 -16.44 16.50 3.47
C THR A 426 -16.18 15.43 4.56
N LEU A 427 -16.71 15.64 5.79
CA LEU A 427 -16.61 14.67 6.89
C LEU A 427 -17.29 13.33 6.53
N ILE A 428 -18.28 13.32 5.65
CA ILE A 428 -18.97 12.11 5.21
C ILE A 428 -17.99 11.13 4.54
N LEU A 429 -16.98 11.65 3.83
CA LEU A 429 -15.97 10.84 3.16
C LEU A 429 -15.02 10.11 4.12
N PHE A 430 -15.04 10.45 5.42
CA PHE A 430 -14.30 9.71 6.46
C PHE A 430 -15.07 8.48 6.96
N GLY A 431 -16.36 8.38 6.67
CA GLY A 431 -17.22 7.29 7.13
C GLY A 431 -16.64 5.90 6.85
N PRO A 432 -16.23 5.57 5.61
CA PRO A 432 -15.62 4.28 5.32
C PRO A 432 -14.34 4.01 6.11
N PHE A 433 -13.48 5.02 6.30
CA PHE A 433 -12.25 4.90 7.10
C PHE A 433 -12.56 4.55 8.56
N ILE A 434 -13.56 5.19 9.15
CA ILE A 434 -13.99 4.90 10.51
C ILE A 434 -14.59 3.48 10.59
N LEU A 435 -15.52 3.15 9.69
CA LEU A 435 -16.25 1.90 9.74
C LEU A 435 -15.37 0.68 9.46
N PHE A 436 -14.53 0.72 8.44
CA PHE A 436 -13.76 -0.46 8.02
C PHE A 436 -12.39 -0.58 8.67
N ASN A 437 -11.83 0.54 9.15
CA ASN A 437 -10.45 0.55 9.60
C ASN A 437 -10.26 0.89 11.07
N LEU A 438 -11.16 1.64 11.69
CA LEU A 438 -10.97 2.09 13.08
C LEU A 438 -11.90 1.40 14.08
N LEU A 439 -13.08 0.96 13.66
CA LEU A 439 -14.05 0.30 14.53
C LEU A 439 -13.85 -1.21 14.71
N PRO A 440 -13.41 -1.99 13.70
CA PRO A 440 -13.26 -3.42 13.86
C PRO A 440 -12.22 -3.79 14.93
N ASP A 441 -12.52 -4.81 15.75
CA ASP A 441 -11.53 -5.50 16.58
C ASP A 441 -10.85 -6.60 15.75
N TYR A 442 -10.08 -6.14 14.76
CA TYR A 442 -9.41 -7.01 13.81
C TYR A 442 -8.09 -6.36 13.36
N ALA A 443 -6.98 -6.87 13.89
CA ALA A 443 -5.66 -6.26 13.73
C ALA A 443 -5.28 -5.94 12.27
N TYR A 444 -5.72 -6.73 11.30
CA TYR A 444 -5.42 -6.48 9.89
C TYR A 444 -6.20 -5.28 9.30
N ALA A 445 -7.35 -4.92 9.88
CA ALA A 445 -8.16 -3.80 9.40
C ALA A 445 -7.46 -2.44 9.62
N HIS A 446 -6.67 -2.33 10.70
CA HIS A 446 -5.86 -1.16 11.03
C HIS A 446 -4.36 -1.40 10.85
N ASN A 447 -4.00 -2.20 9.84
CA ASN A 447 -2.61 -2.43 9.43
C ASN A 447 -2.42 -2.01 7.98
N ILE A 448 -1.52 -1.04 7.75
CA ILE A 448 -1.26 -0.49 6.43
C ILE A 448 -0.63 -1.50 5.45
N GLY A 449 -0.14 -2.62 5.95
CA GLY A 449 0.41 -3.72 5.14
C GLY A 449 -0.65 -4.61 4.48
N PHE A 450 -1.94 -4.36 4.75
CA PHE A 450 -3.05 -5.15 4.23
C PHE A 450 -4.01 -4.33 3.36
N GLN A 451 -4.75 -5.01 2.52
CA GLN A 451 -5.63 -4.48 1.47
C GLN A 451 -6.88 -3.73 1.96
N TYR A 452 -7.20 -3.79 3.25
CA TYR A 452 -8.45 -3.22 3.80
C TYR A 452 -8.55 -1.69 3.74
N VAL A 453 -7.44 -1.01 3.42
CA VAL A 453 -7.36 0.47 3.42
C VAL A 453 -7.52 1.06 2.02
N PHE A 454 -7.50 0.27 0.95
CA PHE A 454 -7.53 0.78 -0.43
C PHE A 454 -8.71 1.71 -0.69
N GLY A 455 -9.93 1.29 -0.34
CA GLY A 455 -11.12 2.11 -0.54
C GLY A 455 -11.15 3.37 0.32
N SER A 456 -10.83 3.23 1.60
CA SER A 456 -10.77 4.37 2.54
C SER A 456 -9.71 5.39 2.13
N GLY A 457 -8.56 4.94 1.63
CA GLY A 457 -7.51 5.82 1.10
C GLY A 457 -8.00 6.69 -0.05
N CYS A 458 -8.85 6.14 -0.93
CA CYS A 458 -9.43 6.90 -2.04
C CYS A 458 -10.39 7.98 -1.57
N THR A 459 -11.26 7.69 -0.60
CA THR A 459 -12.19 8.69 -0.05
C THR A 459 -11.45 9.80 0.69
N LEU A 460 -10.35 9.49 1.38
CA LEU A 460 -9.48 10.48 2.04
C LEU A 460 -8.75 11.37 1.02
N ILE A 461 -8.22 10.82 -0.08
CA ILE A 461 -7.61 11.63 -1.15
C ILE A 461 -8.65 12.54 -1.80
N TYR A 462 -9.86 12.05 -2.05
CA TYR A 462 -10.92 12.88 -2.57
C TYR A 462 -11.33 13.98 -1.59
N ALA A 463 -11.40 13.69 -0.28
CA ALA A 463 -11.60 14.70 0.75
C ALA A 463 -10.51 15.78 0.72
N ALA A 464 -9.24 15.40 0.52
CA ALA A 464 -8.16 16.36 0.36
C ALA A 464 -8.33 17.25 -0.86
N ILE A 465 -8.76 16.70 -2.01
CA ILE A 465 -9.06 17.46 -3.24
C ILE A 465 -10.19 18.45 -2.97
N CYS A 466 -11.30 18.02 -2.35
CA CYS A 466 -12.42 18.88 -2.01
C CYS A 466 -12.00 20.04 -1.10
N ASN A 467 -11.18 19.77 -0.08
CA ASN A 467 -10.67 20.81 0.82
C ASN A 467 -9.70 21.78 0.13
N MET A 468 -8.88 21.29 -0.80
CA MET A 468 -7.98 22.14 -1.59
C MET A 468 -8.74 22.98 -2.62
N ASN A 469 -9.85 22.48 -3.17
CA ASN A 469 -10.65 23.21 -4.14
C ASN A 469 -11.15 24.56 -3.61
N GLU A 470 -11.42 24.64 -2.31
CA GLU A 470 -11.85 25.87 -1.62
C GLU A 470 -10.67 26.83 -1.29
N CYS A 471 -9.47 26.56 -1.79
CA CYS A 471 -8.27 27.37 -1.53
C CYS A 471 -7.85 28.16 -2.79
N GLU A 472 -7.10 29.24 -2.58
CA GLU A 472 -6.40 29.96 -3.64
C GLU A 472 -5.31 29.09 -4.29
N ASP A 473 -4.97 29.35 -5.55
CA ASP A 473 -4.04 28.52 -6.34
C ASP A 473 -2.64 28.45 -5.72
N ALA A 474 -2.18 29.53 -5.10
CA ALA A 474 -0.92 29.55 -4.36
C ALA A 474 -0.92 28.63 -3.14
N VAL A 475 -2.08 28.46 -2.49
CA VAL A 475 -2.27 27.55 -1.36
C VAL A 475 -2.44 26.11 -1.84
N LYS A 476 -3.14 25.90 -2.97
CA LYS A 476 -3.28 24.55 -3.59
C LYS A 476 -1.92 23.95 -3.89
N ILE A 477 -1.02 24.69 -4.54
CA ILE A 477 0.32 24.16 -4.87
C ILE A 477 1.15 23.86 -3.63
N LYS A 478 1.09 24.70 -2.60
CA LYS A 478 1.78 24.48 -1.33
C LYS A 478 1.27 23.20 -0.64
N LYS A 479 -0.05 23.05 -0.50
CA LYS A 479 -0.67 21.87 0.11
C LYS A 479 -0.35 20.59 -0.67
N ALA A 480 -0.47 20.62 -2.00
CA ALA A 480 -0.15 19.48 -2.84
C ALA A 480 1.33 19.08 -2.76
N SER A 481 2.25 20.07 -2.70
CA SER A 481 3.67 19.82 -2.54
C SER A 481 3.99 19.17 -1.20
N VAL A 482 3.42 19.69 -0.11
CA VAL A 482 3.59 19.10 1.23
C VAL A 482 3.01 17.69 1.27
N MET A 483 1.82 17.48 0.71
CA MET A 483 1.19 16.16 0.62
C MET A 483 2.07 15.16 -0.15
N ALA A 484 2.65 15.55 -1.28
CA ALA A 484 3.56 14.70 -2.04
C ALA A 484 4.85 14.35 -1.27
N ILE A 485 5.45 15.32 -0.56
CA ILE A 485 6.63 15.11 0.29
C ILE A 485 6.32 14.11 1.40
N PHE A 486 5.21 14.32 2.11
CA PHE A 486 4.79 13.40 3.17
C PHE A 486 4.57 12.00 2.62
N SER A 487 3.84 11.85 1.49
CA SER A 487 3.60 10.54 0.87
C SER A 487 4.91 9.83 0.52
N VAL A 488 5.89 10.52 -0.09
CA VAL A 488 7.18 9.90 -0.46
C VAL A 488 8.00 9.51 0.78
N ILE A 489 8.05 10.35 1.82
CA ILE A 489 8.80 10.03 3.04
C ILE A 489 8.12 8.90 3.82
N PHE A 490 6.80 8.90 3.91
CA PHE A 490 6.05 7.80 4.52
C PHE A 490 6.15 6.50 3.71
N PHE A 491 6.16 6.59 2.38
CA PHE A 491 6.48 5.45 1.52
C PHE A 491 7.84 4.84 1.88
N ALA A 492 8.86 5.66 1.99
CA ALA A 492 10.18 5.21 2.41
C ALA A 492 10.15 4.59 3.81
N SER A 493 9.51 5.28 4.77
CA SER A 493 9.43 4.86 6.17
C SER A 493 8.64 3.54 6.38
N LEU A 494 7.59 3.29 5.61
CA LEU A 494 6.65 2.18 5.83
C LEU A 494 6.73 1.07 4.78
N SER A 495 7.37 1.34 3.64
CA SER A 495 7.43 0.41 2.51
C SER A 495 8.85 0.00 2.14
N TRP A 496 9.88 0.65 2.69
CA TRP A 496 11.28 0.41 2.32
C TRP A 496 11.73 -1.02 2.61
N SER A 497 11.31 -1.59 3.74
CA SER A 497 11.60 -2.99 4.08
C SER A 497 11.05 -3.97 3.03
N LYS A 498 10.03 -3.56 2.29
CA LYS A 498 9.45 -4.32 1.18
C LYS A 498 10.27 -4.16 -0.11
N ILE A 499 10.94 -3.01 -0.31
CA ILE A 499 11.89 -2.81 -1.40
C ILE A 499 13.09 -3.76 -1.24
N ASN A 500 13.45 -4.10 -0.02
CA ASN A 500 14.57 -4.98 0.29
C ASN A 500 14.28 -6.46 -0.06
N VAL A 501 13.50 -6.69 -1.13
CA VAL A 501 13.35 -8.03 -1.74
C VAL A 501 14.70 -8.58 -2.23
N ALA A 502 15.71 -7.72 -2.44
CA ALA A 502 17.06 -8.13 -2.72
C ALA A 502 17.58 -9.14 -1.68
N ASP A 503 17.29 -8.93 -0.39
CA ASP A 503 17.69 -9.86 0.69
C ASP A 503 17.10 -11.27 0.53
N LYS A 504 16.05 -11.44 -0.25
CA LYS A 504 15.43 -12.74 -0.52
C LYS A 504 16.16 -13.53 -1.61
N ILE A 505 16.91 -12.84 -2.47
CA ILE A 505 17.59 -13.41 -3.65
C ILE A 505 19.09 -13.11 -3.67
N ASP A 506 19.64 -12.47 -2.65
CA ASP A 506 21.02 -11.97 -2.59
C ASP A 506 22.05 -13.06 -2.47
N SER A 507 21.73 -14.19 -1.80
CA SER A 507 22.65 -15.29 -1.59
C SER A 507 22.44 -16.44 -2.61
N SER A 508 23.54 -17.08 -2.97
CA SER A 508 23.51 -18.31 -3.79
C SER A 508 22.76 -19.43 -3.06
N GLU A 509 22.90 -19.52 -1.73
CA GLU A 509 22.25 -20.52 -0.90
C GLU A 509 20.71 -20.41 -0.95
N LYS A 510 20.16 -19.20 -0.81
CA LYS A 510 18.71 -18.98 -0.92
C LYS A 510 18.19 -19.37 -2.30
N ARG A 511 18.91 -18.99 -3.37
CA ARG A 511 18.52 -19.34 -4.75
C ARG A 511 18.59 -20.84 -4.97
N GLU A 512 19.60 -21.52 -4.44
CA GLU A 512 19.71 -22.98 -4.50
C GLU A 512 18.53 -23.64 -3.76
N THR A 513 18.18 -23.15 -2.57
CA THR A 513 17.01 -23.64 -1.82
C THR A 513 15.74 -23.55 -2.66
N TYR A 514 15.47 -22.41 -3.32
CA TYR A 514 14.29 -22.27 -4.17
C TYR A 514 14.31 -23.22 -5.39
N ASN A 515 15.48 -23.44 -6.01
CA ASN A 515 15.62 -24.40 -7.10
C ASN A 515 15.34 -25.83 -6.63
N ILE A 516 15.86 -26.23 -5.46
CA ILE A 516 15.57 -27.53 -4.86
C ILE A 516 14.07 -27.72 -4.62
N ILE A 517 13.40 -26.68 -4.11
CA ILE A 517 11.95 -26.75 -3.88
C ILE A 517 11.21 -26.88 -5.21
N ASN A 518 11.57 -26.11 -6.25
CA ASN A 518 10.96 -26.23 -7.59
C ASN A 518 11.12 -27.65 -8.13
N GLU A 519 12.34 -28.20 -8.13
CA GLU A 519 12.62 -29.56 -8.60
C GLU A 519 11.81 -30.62 -7.83
N ALA A 520 11.64 -30.44 -6.51
CA ALA A 520 10.85 -31.33 -5.69
C ALA A 520 9.35 -31.26 -6.03
N LEU A 521 8.81 -30.06 -6.22
CA LEU A 521 7.40 -29.88 -6.61
C LEU A 521 7.11 -30.43 -8.00
N ASP A 522 8.05 -30.33 -8.94
CA ASP A 522 7.93 -30.89 -10.30
C ASP A 522 7.83 -32.43 -10.33
N MET A 523 8.19 -33.11 -9.23
CA MET A 523 7.99 -34.57 -9.09
C MET A 523 6.52 -34.96 -8.87
N ILE A 524 5.65 -33.99 -8.54
CA ILE A 524 4.23 -34.24 -8.26
C ILE A 524 3.44 -34.12 -9.57
N PRO A 525 2.75 -35.17 -10.04
CA PRO A 525 1.95 -35.08 -11.25
C PRO A 525 0.87 -33.99 -11.19
N ASP A 526 0.60 -33.33 -12.32
CA ASP A 526 -0.32 -32.18 -12.38
C ASP A 526 -1.77 -32.55 -12.01
N ASP A 527 -2.19 -33.79 -12.27
CA ASP A 527 -3.52 -34.30 -11.98
C ASP A 527 -3.68 -34.90 -10.57
N ALA A 528 -2.58 -35.03 -9.83
CA ALA A 528 -2.58 -35.58 -8.49
C ALA A 528 -3.28 -34.66 -7.47
N SER A 529 -3.96 -35.27 -6.50
CA SER A 529 -4.42 -34.54 -5.32
C SER A 529 -3.25 -34.30 -4.36
N VAL A 530 -3.16 -33.07 -3.83
CA VAL A 530 -2.04 -32.66 -2.97
C VAL A 530 -2.54 -31.95 -1.71
N ALA A 531 -1.90 -32.26 -0.58
CA ALA A 531 -1.91 -31.42 0.61
C ALA A 531 -0.54 -30.73 0.73
N ALA A 532 -0.50 -29.41 0.92
CA ALA A 532 0.75 -28.66 0.93
C ALA A 532 0.83 -27.64 2.07
N SER A 533 2.03 -27.35 2.54
CA SER A 533 2.29 -26.23 3.46
C SER A 533 1.88 -24.90 2.82
N THR A 534 1.44 -23.94 3.64
CA THR A 534 0.80 -22.70 3.20
C THR A 534 1.55 -21.95 2.09
N PHE A 535 2.88 -21.89 2.14
CA PHE A 535 3.70 -21.19 1.15
C PHE A 535 3.97 -21.99 -0.14
N LEU A 536 3.69 -23.30 -0.14
CA LEU A 536 3.80 -24.16 -1.32
C LEU A 536 2.48 -24.20 -2.11
N VAL A 537 1.33 -23.92 -1.46
CA VAL A 537 0.01 -23.96 -2.08
C VAL A 537 -0.09 -23.12 -3.35
N PRO A 538 0.35 -21.85 -3.41
CA PRO A 538 0.25 -21.05 -4.62
C PRO A 538 1.01 -21.64 -5.82
N HIS A 539 2.12 -22.36 -5.59
CA HIS A 539 2.93 -23.01 -6.61
C HIS A 539 2.33 -24.30 -7.17
N LEU A 540 1.39 -24.89 -6.42
CA LEU A 540 0.68 -26.11 -6.77
C LEU A 540 -0.75 -25.84 -7.21
N SER A 541 -1.13 -24.57 -7.41
CA SER A 541 -2.54 -24.14 -7.58
C SER A 541 -3.18 -24.55 -8.92
N GLU A 542 -2.39 -24.95 -9.91
CA GLU A 542 -2.88 -25.33 -11.24
C GLU A 542 -3.34 -26.81 -11.29
N ARG A 543 -4.19 -27.20 -10.30
CA ARG A 543 -4.73 -28.56 -10.16
C ARG A 543 -6.13 -28.57 -9.54
N LYS A 544 -6.84 -29.68 -9.73
CA LYS A 544 -8.23 -29.83 -9.25
C LYS A 544 -8.33 -29.92 -7.74
N TYR A 545 -7.45 -30.69 -7.11
CA TYR A 545 -7.55 -30.99 -5.67
C TYR A 545 -6.26 -30.57 -4.98
N LEU A 546 -6.34 -29.47 -4.26
CA LEU A 546 -5.25 -28.89 -3.49
C LEU A 546 -5.78 -28.45 -2.12
N TYR A 547 -5.09 -28.84 -1.08
CA TYR A 547 -5.48 -28.56 0.32
C TYR A 547 -4.29 -28.00 1.08
N GLU A 548 -4.56 -27.22 2.13
CA GLU A 548 -3.51 -26.78 3.04
C GLU A 548 -3.34 -27.81 4.16
N VAL A 549 -2.14 -28.33 4.36
CA VAL A 549 -1.80 -29.37 5.35
C VAL A 549 -2.32 -29.01 6.73
N TYR A 550 -2.20 -27.76 7.16
CA TYR A 550 -2.60 -27.32 8.49
C TYR A 550 -4.12 -27.48 8.75
N TYR A 551 -4.95 -27.35 7.74
CA TYR A 551 -6.42 -27.37 7.87
C TYR A 551 -7.05 -28.69 7.42
N THR A 552 -6.35 -29.52 6.64
CA THR A 552 -6.92 -30.74 6.09
C THR A 552 -6.65 -31.98 6.93
N ASP A 553 -7.59 -32.92 6.91
CA ASP A 553 -7.44 -34.32 7.36
C ASP A 553 -7.62 -35.31 6.19
N LYS A 554 -7.63 -34.81 4.96
CA LYS A 554 -7.89 -35.65 3.78
C LYS A 554 -6.65 -36.47 3.41
N GLU A 555 -6.90 -37.70 3.01
CA GLU A 555 -5.93 -38.52 2.30
C GLU A 555 -5.77 -37.95 0.89
N THR A 556 -4.56 -37.61 0.52
CA THR A 556 -4.21 -37.09 -0.80
C THR A 556 -3.11 -37.95 -1.43
N GLY A 557 -3.05 -37.96 -2.76
CA GLY A 557 -2.02 -38.74 -3.46
C GLY A 557 -0.58 -38.30 -3.12
N TYR A 558 -0.42 -37.02 -2.80
CA TYR A 558 0.88 -36.44 -2.41
C TYR A 558 0.73 -35.44 -1.26
N VAL A 559 1.80 -35.30 -0.48
CA VAL A 559 1.91 -34.27 0.57
C VAL A 559 3.24 -33.53 0.40
N ALA A 560 3.20 -32.22 0.36
CA ALA A 560 4.37 -31.36 0.25
C ALA A 560 4.51 -30.48 1.50
N ILE A 561 5.58 -30.67 2.27
CA ILE A 561 5.80 -29.95 3.55
C ILE A 561 7.04 -29.08 3.42
N ASP A 562 6.88 -27.79 3.70
CA ASP A 562 7.95 -26.80 3.76
C ASP A 562 8.73 -26.95 5.06
N LEU A 563 10.02 -27.21 4.95
CA LEU A 563 10.92 -27.38 6.09
C LEU A 563 11.85 -26.17 6.31
N ARG A 564 11.67 -25.09 5.56
CA ARG A 564 12.47 -23.86 5.74
C ARG A 564 12.20 -23.24 7.11
N GLY A 565 13.29 -22.80 7.78
CA GLY A 565 13.20 -22.19 9.12
C GLY A 565 13.05 -23.20 10.26
N ILE A 566 13.04 -24.50 9.96
CA ILE A 566 13.10 -25.57 10.95
C ILE A 566 14.59 -25.86 11.23
N GLY A 567 15.03 -25.63 12.46
CA GLY A 567 16.42 -25.84 12.85
C GLY A 567 16.84 -27.31 12.83
N SER A 568 18.09 -27.59 12.48
CA SER A 568 18.70 -28.92 12.34
C SER A 568 19.01 -29.60 13.68
N SER A 569 18.11 -29.62 14.63
CA SER A 569 18.35 -30.33 15.87
C SER A 569 17.18 -31.16 16.34
N THR A 570 17.39 -32.44 16.33
CA THR A 570 16.65 -33.54 17.00
C THR A 570 15.38 -34.10 16.33
N ILE A 571 15.49 -35.20 15.71
CA ILE A 571 14.78 -36.50 15.66
C ILE A 571 13.25 -36.51 15.33
N TYR A 572 12.50 -37.30 14.52
CA TYR A 572 12.97 -38.35 13.86
C TYR A 572 12.07 -39.54 13.56
N ALA A 573 11.25 -39.40 12.58
CA ALA A 573 10.88 -40.59 11.83
C ALA A 573 11.87 -40.64 10.64
N ASP A 574 12.60 -41.73 10.50
CA ASP A 574 13.59 -41.91 9.41
C ASP A 574 14.66 -40.81 9.27
N GLY A 575 15.05 -40.16 10.38
CA GLY A 575 16.07 -39.10 10.37
C GLY A 575 15.52 -37.68 10.21
N ILE A 576 14.21 -37.47 10.16
CA ILE A 576 13.58 -36.15 10.02
C ILE A 576 13.20 -35.60 11.37
N ASP A 577 13.61 -34.37 11.69
CA ASP A 577 13.14 -33.68 12.89
C ASP A 577 11.71 -33.17 12.69
N VAL A 578 10.78 -33.80 13.38
CA VAL A 578 9.36 -33.42 13.35
C VAL A 578 8.96 -32.58 14.57
N SER A 579 9.86 -32.27 15.48
CA SER A 579 9.53 -31.62 16.77
C SER A 579 9.01 -30.19 16.60
N GLN A 580 9.51 -29.47 15.58
CA GLN A 580 9.13 -28.08 15.28
C GLN A 580 8.00 -27.99 14.26
N LEU A 581 7.55 -29.09 13.69
CA LEU A 581 6.44 -29.13 12.77
C LEU A 581 5.09 -29.05 13.52
N ASP A 582 4.08 -28.51 12.87
CA ASP A 582 2.70 -28.58 13.36
C ASP A 582 2.21 -30.03 13.44
N SER A 583 1.16 -30.24 14.21
CA SER A 583 0.64 -31.58 14.50
C SER A 583 0.13 -32.32 13.25
N LYS A 584 -0.36 -31.59 12.24
CA LYS A 584 -0.87 -32.16 10.99
C LYS A 584 0.27 -32.62 10.08
N SER A 585 1.28 -31.77 9.88
CA SER A 585 2.49 -32.13 9.13
C SER A 585 3.18 -33.36 9.74
N ARG A 586 3.29 -33.41 11.08
CA ARG A 586 3.81 -34.61 11.78
C ARG A 586 2.98 -35.87 11.52
N LYS A 587 1.64 -35.75 11.55
CA LYS A 587 0.73 -36.88 11.28
C LYS A 587 1.01 -37.52 9.92
N TYR A 588 1.17 -36.71 8.86
CA TYR A 588 1.48 -37.22 7.53
C TYR A 588 2.85 -37.91 7.45
N ILE A 589 3.89 -37.30 8.04
CA ILE A 589 5.26 -37.87 8.02
C ILE A 589 5.33 -39.19 8.79
N MET A 590 4.58 -39.32 9.88
CA MET A 590 4.59 -40.51 10.74
C MET A 590 3.55 -41.57 10.32
N SER A 591 2.80 -41.32 9.26
CA SER A 591 1.78 -42.28 8.80
C SER A 591 2.38 -43.38 7.97
N ASP A 592 1.98 -44.64 8.26
CA ASP A 592 2.36 -45.80 7.46
C ASP A 592 1.74 -45.82 6.04
N GLU A 593 0.80 -44.92 5.77
CA GLU A 593 0.10 -44.81 4.47
C GLU A 593 0.92 -44.06 3.43
N TYR A 594 1.94 -43.32 3.85
CA TYR A 594 2.80 -42.53 2.98
C TYR A 594 4.23 -43.06 2.98
N GLU A 595 4.87 -42.94 1.83
CA GLU A 595 6.32 -43.14 1.65
C GLU A 595 7.00 -41.82 1.28
N THR A 596 8.23 -41.63 1.73
CA THR A 596 9.03 -40.45 1.36
C THR A 596 9.50 -40.59 -0.07
N LEU A 597 8.97 -39.75 -0.97
CA LEU A 597 9.40 -39.66 -2.35
C LEU A 597 10.68 -38.82 -2.48
N TYR A 598 10.74 -37.70 -1.78
CA TYR A 598 11.88 -36.80 -1.79
C TYR A 598 12.04 -36.11 -0.42
N TYR A 599 13.28 -35.98 0.01
CA TYR A 599 13.61 -35.25 1.24
C TYR A 599 14.89 -34.45 1.09
N LYS A 600 14.84 -33.18 1.46
CA LYS A 600 16.00 -32.31 1.62
C LYS A 600 15.90 -31.57 2.93
N GLU A 601 16.87 -31.79 3.81
CA GLU A 601 16.94 -31.17 5.13
C GLU A 601 16.84 -29.63 5.03
N SER A 602 16.09 -29.01 5.93
CA SER A 602 15.84 -27.55 5.99
C SER A 602 15.25 -26.92 4.71
N CYS A 603 14.76 -27.74 3.78
CA CYS A 603 14.15 -27.28 2.53
C CYS A 603 12.72 -27.80 2.37
N ILE A 604 12.55 -29.10 2.04
CA ILE A 604 11.25 -29.67 1.67
C ILE A 604 11.23 -31.19 1.86
N ILE A 605 10.06 -31.72 2.15
CA ILE A 605 9.75 -33.13 2.03
C ILE A 605 8.51 -33.33 1.14
N ILE A 606 8.59 -34.30 0.23
CA ILE A 606 7.47 -34.79 -0.57
C ILE A 606 7.16 -36.22 -0.16
N LEU A 607 5.92 -36.45 0.24
CA LEU A 607 5.39 -37.77 0.56
C LEU A 607 4.44 -38.21 -0.56
N LYS A 608 4.41 -39.48 -0.84
CA LYS A 608 3.51 -40.13 -1.79
C LYS A 608 2.68 -41.17 -1.06
N HIS A 609 1.39 -41.20 -1.31
CA HIS A 609 0.50 -42.25 -0.80
C HIS A 609 0.88 -43.59 -1.43
N LYS A 610 0.97 -44.67 -0.61
CA LYS A 610 1.38 -46.02 -1.04
C LYS A 610 0.36 -46.70 -1.94
#